data_36ff781add1f088591b3a00e96b171d0
#
_entry.id   36ff781add1f088591b3a00e96b171d0
#
_cell.length_a   1.000
_cell.length_b   1.000
_cell.length_c   1.000
_cell.angle_alpha   90.00
_cell.angle_beta   90.00
_cell.angle_gamma   90.00
#
_symmetry.space_group_name_H-M   'P 1'
#
loop_
_entity.id
_entity.type
_entity.pdbx_description
1 polymer ?
#
loop_
_entity_poly.entity_id
_entity_poly.type
_entity_poly.pdbx_seq_one_letter_code
_entity_poly.pdbx_strand_id
1 'polypeptide(L)'
;MKISFFGSSLVSSYWNGAATYYRGMLKEIAALGHEVTFYEPDAFGRQAHRDIDDPDWARVVIFPATPDGWRRSLDAAVQSADMLIKASGVGVFDLELENAVAALPSRLIRIYWDVDAPATLEAMESDPQHHLRRAIPCYDMVLTYGGGDGVVSAYRSMGARHCVPIYNALDPATHFPAPANARFACDLSLLANRLPDRETRVDHFFLDVARHLPGKSFVLGGSGWDDKDASANVRKVGHVGTADHNAFFGSALATLNVNRDSMARYGFSPPTRVFEAIGAGACLITDQWAGIDHFLEPGREVLVAADGAEVAEHLAALDPEQARSIARRARARILSQHTYRQRARQFNDLFVASSSRIEAAE
;
A
#
# COMPACT_ATOMS: atom_id res chain seq x y z
N MET A 1 15.26 -18.85 4.01
CA MET A 1 16.25 -17.85 3.54
C MET A 1 16.39 -16.74 4.56
N LYS A 2 17.56 -16.12 4.64
CA LYS A 2 17.81 -14.91 5.41
C LYS A 2 17.60 -13.69 4.52
N ILE A 3 16.61 -12.88 4.83
CA ILE A 3 16.19 -11.73 4.03
C ILE A 3 16.57 -10.45 4.78
N SER A 4 17.39 -9.60 4.15
CA SER A 4 17.70 -8.25 4.60
C SER A 4 16.88 -7.25 3.79
N PHE A 5 15.99 -6.50 4.45
CA PHE A 5 15.06 -5.56 3.84
C PHE A 5 15.38 -4.13 4.24
N PHE A 6 15.75 -3.27 3.28
CA PHE A 6 15.95 -1.84 3.50
C PHE A 6 14.69 -1.08 3.11
N GLY A 7 14.00 -0.51 4.09
CA GLY A 7 12.74 0.19 3.92
C GLY A 7 12.63 1.47 4.75
N SER A 8 11.51 2.17 4.63
CA SER A 8 11.30 3.47 5.27
C SER A 8 11.16 3.38 6.78
N SER A 9 10.26 2.57 7.29
CA SER A 9 10.12 2.15 8.69
C SER A 9 9.11 1.01 8.83
N LEU A 10 9.42 0.05 9.66
CA LEU A 10 8.52 -1.04 10.06
C LEU A 10 7.73 -0.66 11.32
N VAL A 11 8.39 0.06 12.23
CA VAL A 11 7.85 0.35 13.58
C VAL A 11 7.06 1.67 13.66
N SER A 12 7.03 2.44 12.57
CA SER A 12 6.30 3.71 12.52
C SER A 12 5.53 3.89 11.22
N SER A 13 4.23 4.16 11.34
CA SER A 13 3.38 4.59 10.22
C SER A 13 3.35 6.11 10.04
N TYR A 14 4.09 6.85 10.86
CA TYR A 14 4.15 8.32 10.79
C TYR A 14 4.75 8.78 9.46
N TRP A 15 3.94 9.47 8.65
CA TRP A 15 4.27 9.87 7.28
C TRP A 15 4.84 8.71 6.43
N ASN A 16 4.32 7.50 6.66
CA ASN A 16 4.80 6.27 6.04
C ASN A 16 3.63 5.35 5.66
N GLY A 17 3.06 5.60 4.50
CA GLY A 17 1.95 4.81 3.97
C GLY A 17 2.32 3.35 3.64
N ALA A 18 3.61 3.03 3.50
CA ALA A 18 4.08 1.68 3.22
C ALA A 18 4.19 0.79 4.46
N ALA A 19 4.11 1.35 5.69
CA ALA A 19 4.30 0.57 6.92
C ALA A 19 3.31 -0.61 7.04
N THR A 20 2.03 -0.39 6.76
CA THR A 20 1.00 -1.45 6.79
C THR A 20 1.34 -2.58 5.82
N TYR A 21 1.78 -2.22 4.60
CA TYR A 21 2.21 -3.18 3.59
C TYR A 21 3.42 -4.00 4.04
N TYR A 22 4.48 -3.34 4.54
CA TYR A 22 5.66 -4.04 5.05
C TYR A 22 5.31 -4.99 6.18
N ARG A 23 4.52 -4.53 7.17
CA ARG A 23 4.09 -5.36 8.31
C ARG A 23 3.33 -6.59 7.85
N GLY A 24 2.32 -6.41 6.99
CA GLY A 24 1.53 -7.51 6.47
C GLY A 24 2.36 -8.53 5.69
N MET A 25 3.19 -8.04 4.75
CA MET A 25 4.02 -8.91 3.91
C MET A 25 5.10 -9.63 4.70
N LEU A 26 5.91 -8.91 5.46
CA LEU A 26 7.09 -9.49 6.11
C LEU A 26 6.73 -10.43 7.25
N LYS A 27 5.64 -10.18 7.96
CA LYS A 27 5.07 -11.09 8.95
C LYS A 27 4.71 -12.45 8.34
N GLU A 28 4.01 -12.43 7.20
CA GLU A 28 3.61 -13.68 6.54
C GLU A 28 4.79 -14.36 5.82
N ILE A 29 5.77 -13.60 5.34
CA ILE A 29 7.04 -14.14 4.81
C ILE A 29 7.81 -14.86 5.95
N ALA A 30 7.90 -14.25 7.12
CA ALA A 30 8.52 -14.87 8.29
C ALA A 30 7.76 -16.15 8.73
N ALA A 31 6.42 -16.13 8.68
CA ALA A 31 5.59 -17.31 8.98
C ALA A 31 5.82 -18.48 8.00
N LEU A 32 6.37 -18.24 6.81
CA LEU A 32 6.81 -19.27 5.86
C LEU A 32 8.21 -19.82 6.16
N GLY A 33 8.83 -19.40 7.27
CA GLY A 33 10.15 -19.90 7.71
C GLY A 33 11.34 -19.10 7.20
N HIS A 34 11.14 -17.87 6.71
CA HIS A 34 12.23 -16.97 6.37
C HIS A 34 12.65 -16.14 7.60
N GLU A 35 13.95 -15.89 7.74
CA GLU A 35 14.50 -14.98 8.75
C GLU A 35 14.53 -13.57 8.18
N VAL A 36 13.76 -12.63 8.74
CA VAL A 36 13.66 -11.25 8.25
C VAL A 36 14.44 -10.31 9.15
N THR A 37 15.35 -9.53 8.58
CA THR A 37 15.96 -8.36 9.20
C THR A 37 15.55 -7.11 8.44
N PHE A 38 14.86 -6.19 9.10
CA PHE A 38 14.44 -4.92 8.52
C PHE A 38 15.40 -3.80 8.94
N TYR A 39 15.97 -3.13 7.98
CA TYR A 39 16.86 -1.99 8.16
C TYR A 39 16.12 -0.71 7.85
N GLU A 40 16.03 0.20 8.83
CA GLU A 40 15.37 1.50 8.68
C GLU A 40 16.25 2.64 9.18
N PRO A 41 16.25 3.80 8.48
CA PRO A 41 16.99 4.96 8.92
C PRO A 41 16.31 5.66 10.10
N ASP A 42 17.09 6.17 11.05
CA ASP A 42 16.60 7.13 12.04
C ASP A 42 16.42 8.50 11.39
N ALA A 43 15.24 8.69 10.78
CA ALA A 43 14.93 9.88 10.01
C ALA A 43 13.46 10.27 10.14
N PHE A 44 13.15 11.53 9.82
CA PHE A 44 11.77 12.09 9.78
C PHE A 44 11.01 11.98 11.12
N GLY A 45 11.72 11.83 12.23
CA GLY A 45 11.10 11.68 13.55
C GLY A 45 10.32 10.35 13.74
N ARG A 46 10.48 9.37 12.87
CA ARG A 46 9.74 8.11 12.92
C ARG A 46 9.98 7.34 14.22
N GLN A 47 11.21 7.38 14.77
CA GLN A 47 11.51 6.70 16.03
C GLN A 47 10.79 7.33 17.25
N ALA A 48 10.51 8.65 17.20
CA ALA A 48 9.71 9.34 18.20
C ALA A 48 8.20 9.10 18.06
N HIS A 49 7.77 8.57 16.89
CA HIS A 49 6.36 8.33 16.55
C HIS A 49 6.12 6.85 16.22
N ARG A 50 6.72 5.96 17.00
CA ARG A 50 6.48 4.53 16.87
C ARG A 50 5.04 4.21 17.27
N ASP A 51 4.37 3.38 16.49
CA ASP A 51 3.00 2.91 16.74
C ASP A 51 2.93 1.40 17.00
N ILE A 52 4.06 0.69 16.86
CA ILE A 52 4.25 -0.68 17.34
C ILE A 52 5.62 -0.85 17.99
N ASP A 53 5.75 -1.83 18.88
CA ASP A 53 7.02 -2.31 19.37
C ASP A 53 7.77 -3.12 18.30
N ASP A 54 9.04 -3.50 18.59
CA ASP A 54 9.78 -4.41 17.72
C ASP A 54 9.03 -5.74 17.63
N PRO A 55 8.65 -6.19 16.42
CA PRO A 55 7.91 -7.43 16.24
C PRO A 55 8.80 -8.64 16.53
N ASP A 56 8.23 -9.71 17.06
CA ASP A 56 8.91 -10.97 17.32
C ASP A 56 9.27 -11.78 16.06
N TRP A 57 8.62 -11.49 14.93
CA TRP A 57 8.82 -12.13 13.64
C TRP A 57 9.88 -11.47 12.75
N ALA A 58 10.44 -10.33 13.13
CA ALA A 58 11.54 -9.68 12.40
C ALA A 58 12.50 -8.99 13.36
N ARG A 59 13.79 -9.03 13.02
CA ARG A 59 14.78 -8.17 13.65
C ARG A 59 14.73 -6.78 13.02
N VAL A 60 14.53 -5.73 13.80
CA VAL A 60 14.60 -4.33 13.35
C VAL A 60 15.96 -3.75 13.67
N VAL A 61 16.62 -3.19 12.67
CA VAL A 61 17.91 -2.52 12.78
C VAL A 61 17.72 -1.05 12.39
N ILE A 62 17.74 -0.19 13.38
CA ILE A 62 17.67 1.26 13.18
C ILE A 62 19.09 1.78 12.97
N PHE A 63 19.36 2.42 11.84
CA PHE A 63 20.68 2.97 11.56
C PHE A 63 20.65 4.51 11.52
N PRO A 64 21.74 5.16 11.97
CA PRO A 64 21.85 6.61 11.86
C PRO A 64 21.70 7.06 10.41
N ALA A 65 20.92 8.12 10.17
CA ALA A 65 20.75 8.70 8.83
C ALA A 65 22.01 9.48 8.40
N THR A 66 23.15 8.79 8.33
CA THR A 66 24.46 9.30 7.94
C THR A 66 25.10 8.40 6.87
N PRO A 67 26.07 8.91 6.08
CA PRO A 67 26.81 8.10 5.11
C PRO A 67 27.44 6.84 5.70
N ASP A 68 28.01 6.91 6.89
CA ASP A 68 28.60 5.76 7.58
C ASP A 68 27.52 4.81 8.13
N GLY A 69 26.36 5.33 8.54
CA GLY A 69 25.27 4.53 9.08
C GLY A 69 24.72 3.53 8.05
N TRP A 70 24.36 4.01 6.87
CA TRP A 70 23.82 3.14 5.83
C TRP A 70 24.88 2.16 5.30
N ARG A 71 26.16 2.57 5.14
CA ARG A 71 27.23 1.68 4.65
C ARG A 71 27.47 0.52 5.61
N ARG A 72 27.62 0.79 6.92
CA ARG A 72 27.80 -0.27 7.93
C ARG A 72 26.61 -1.23 7.96
N SER A 73 25.40 -0.71 7.81
CA SER A 73 24.19 -1.53 7.79
C SER A 73 24.14 -2.42 6.54
N LEU A 74 24.52 -1.88 5.38
CA LEU A 74 24.63 -2.67 4.15
C LEU A 74 25.71 -3.74 4.26
N ASP A 75 26.89 -3.42 4.78
CA ASP A 75 27.98 -4.38 4.99
C ASP A 75 27.54 -5.55 5.90
N ALA A 76 26.86 -5.23 6.99
CA ALA A 76 26.32 -6.25 7.91
C ALA A 76 25.24 -7.12 7.24
N ALA A 77 24.35 -6.53 6.44
CA ALA A 77 23.33 -7.24 5.69
C ALA A 77 23.93 -8.20 4.66
N VAL A 78 24.95 -7.74 3.90
CA VAL A 78 25.66 -8.54 2.87
C VAL A 78 26.37 -9.78 3.45
N GLN A 79 26.84 -9.70 4.69
CA GLN A 79 27.52 -10.80 5.35
C GLN A 79 26.59 -11.94 5.78
N SER A 80 25.33 -11.64 6.03
CA SER A 80 24.39 -12.58 6.66
C SER A 80 23.20 -12.98 5.78
N ALA A 81 22.91 -12.26 4.71
CA ALA A 81 21.71 -12.47 3.90
C ALA A 81 21.94 -13.44 2.73
N ASP A 82 20.88 -14.17 2.38
CA ASP A 82 20.72 -14.86 1.10
C ASP A 82 20.09 -13.93 0.06
N MET A 83 19.22 -13.02 0.53
CA MET A 83 18.47 -12.08 -0.28
C MET A 83 18.53 -10.69 0.32
N LEU A 84 18.76 -9.69 -0.52
CA LEU A 84 18.75 -8.29 -0.13
C LEU A 84 17.70 -7.52 -0.94
N ILE A 85 16.79 -6.89 -0.23
CA ILE A 85 15.68 -6.13 -0.79
C ILE A 85 15.88 -4.66 -0.47
N LYS A 86 15.85 -3.80 -1.51
CA LYS A 86 15.78 -2.35 -1.36
C LYS A 86 14.39 -1.88 -1.78
N ALA A 87 13.62 -1.37 -0.83
CA ALA A 87 12.33 -0.75 -1.12
C ALA A 87 12.51 0.69 -1.62
N SER A 88 11.65 1.14 -2.53
CA SER A 88 11.61 2.54 -2.96
C SER A 88 11.11 3.48 -1.86
N GLY A 89 11.38 4.78 -1.99
CA GLY A 89 10.75 5.81 -1.17
C GLY A 89 11.10 5.78 0.32
N VAL A 90 12.32 5.38 0.67
CA VAL A 90 12.82 5.46 2.07
C VAL A 90 12.96 6.91 2.49
N GLY A 91 13.38 7.78 1.57
CA GLY A 91 13.46 9.23 1.72
C GLY A 91 14.85 9.74 2.11
N VAL A 92 15.77 8.86 2.50
CA VAL A 92 17.18 9.17 2.76
C VAL A 92 18.07 8.09 2.18
N PHE A 93 19.14 8.49 1.50
CA PHE A 93 20.12 7.60 0.85
C PHE A 93 19.50 6.60 -0.15
N ASP A 94 18.38 6.95 -0.77
CA ASP A 94 17.72 6.08 -1.77
C ASP A 94 18.66 5.84 -2.94
N LEU A 95 19.22 6.89 -3.54
CA LEU A 95 20.16 6.80 -4.65
C LEU A 95 21.38 5.93 -4.33
N GLU A 96 21.98 6.16 -3.16
CA GLU A 96 23.20 5.46 -2.74
C GLU A 96 22.90 3.96 -2.48
N LEU A 97 21.85 3.67 -1.73
CA LEU A 97 21.46 2.29 -1.40
C LEU A 97 20.98 1.53 -2.64
N GLU A 98 20.20 2.15 -3.52
CA GLU A 98 19.72 1.53 -4.76
C GLU A 98 20.88 1.16 -5.68
N ASN A 99 21.85 2.04 -5.87
CA ASN A 99 23.05 1.75 -6.64
C ASN A 99 23.95 0.70 -5.96
N ALA A 100 24.14 0.80 -4.64
CA ALA A 100 24.99 -0.13 -3.90
C ALA A 100 24.41 -1.56 -3.91
N VAL A 101 23.09 -1.71 -3.71
CA VAL A 101 22.42 -3.02 -3.79
C VAL A 101 22.49 -3.60 -5.20
N ALA A 102 22.25 -2.78 -6.22
CA ALA A 102 22.36 -3.19 -7.62
C ALA A 102 23.78 -3.72 -7.98
N ALA A 103 24.82 -3.18 -7.35
CA ALA A 103 26.21 -3.55 -7.57
C ALA A 103 26.70 -4.76 -6.75
N LEU A 104 25.87 -5.33 -5.88
CA LEU A 104 26.26 -6.48 -5.05
C LEU A 104 26.58 -7.73 -5.89
N PRO A 105 27.43 -8.64 -5.38
CA PRO A 105 27.81 -9.85 -6.10
C PRO A 105 26.61 -10.80 -6.31
N SER A 106 26.66 -11.59 -7.38
CA SER A 106 25.60 -12.51 -7.83
C SER A 106 25.27 -13.65 -6.85
N ARG A 107 26.07 -13.87 -5.82
CA ARG A 107 25.75 -14.83 -4.75
C ARG A 107 24.53 -14.41 -3.92
N LEU A 108 24.17 -13.13 -3.96
CA LEU A 108 22.99 -12.57 -3.28
C LEU A 108 21.86 -12.36 -4.28
N ILE A 109 20.66 -12.71 -3.91
CA ILE A 109 19.46 -12.33 -4.66
C ILE A 109 19.17 -10.85 -4.36
N ARG A 110 19.18 -10.00 -5.39
CA ARG A 110 19.02 -8.55 -5.30
C ARG A 110 17.65 -8.16 -5.82
N ILE A 111 16.83 -7.59 -4.96
CA ILE A 111 15.47 -7.20 -5.30
C ILE A 111 15.31 -5.70 -5.13
N TYR A 112 14.77 -5.04 -6.15
CA TYR A 112 14.19 -3.72 -6.03
C TYR A 112 12.68 -3.87 -5.79
N TRP A 113 12.19 -3.41 -4.64
CA TRP A 113 10.76 -3.49 -4.32
C TRP A 113 10.15 -2.10 -4.37
N ASP A 114 9.49 -1.80 -5.47
CA ASP A 114 8.88 -0.51 -5.68
C ASP A 114 7.48 -0.44 -5.05
N VAL A 115 7.37 0.35 -4.00
CA VAL A 115 6.11 0.56 -3.27
C VAL A 115 5.31 1.77 -3.79
N ASP A 116 5.81 2.47 -4.81
CA ASP A 116 5.10 3.56 -5.50
C ASP A 116 5.49 3.62 -6.99
N ALA A 117 5.33 2.50 -7.69
CA ALA A 117 5.75 2.32 -9.07
C ALA A 117 5.25 3.43 -10.04
N PRO A 118 4.00 3.94 -9.94
CA PRO A 118 3.57 5.06 -10.76
C PRO A 118 4.46 6.30 -10.61
N ALA A 119 4.80 6.69 -9.38
CA ALA A 119 5.65 7.85 -9.13
C ALA A 119 7.10 7.61 -9.56
N THR A 120 7.64 6.41 -9.30
CA THR A 120 9.00 6.02 -9.71
C THR A 120 9.14 6.04 -11.24
N LEU A 121 8.17 5.48 -11.96
CA LEU A 121 8.17 5.47 -13.41
C LEU A 121 8.07 6.88 -14.00
N GLU A 122 7.20 7.73 -13.46
CA GLU A 122 7.07 9.13 -13.86
C GLU A 122 8.39 9.90 -13.67
N ALA A 123 9.08 9.68 -12.54
CA ALA A 123 10.40 10.28 -12.30
C ALA A 123 11.43 9.80 -13.33
N MET A 124 11.46 8.51 -13.65
CA MET A 124 12.34 7.96 -14.68
C MET A 124 12.00 8.39 -16.09
N GLU A 125 10.73 8.61 -16.41
CA GLU A 125 10.29 9.12 -17.71
C GLU A 125 10.69 10.58 -17.90
N SER A 126 10.57 11.40 -16.86
CA SER A 126 10.90 12.83 -16.89
C SER A 126 12.41 13.10 -16.88
N ASP A 127 13.22 12.18 -16.36
CA ASP A 127 14.68 12.28 -16.31
C ASP A 127 15.37 11.10 -17.00
N PRO A 128 15.84 11.27 -18.25
CA PRO A 128 16.62 10.23 -18.97
C PRO A 128 17.92 9.81 -18.27
N GLN A 129 18.44 10.62 -17.35
CA GLN A 129 19.66 10.34 -16.58
C GLN A 129 19.37 9.75 -15.20
N HIS A 130 18.10 9.50 -14.89
CA HIS A 130 17.69 8.95 -13.58
C HIS A 130 18.48 7.67 -13.26
N HIS A 131 19.07 7.60 -12.08
CA HIS A 131 20.01 6.53 -11.69
C HIS A 131 19.38 5.13 -11.79
N LEU A 132 18.10 4.97 -11.48
CA LEU A 132 17.39 3.69 -11.57
C LEU A 132 17.38 3.10 -12.99
N ARG A 133 17.45 3.92 -14.05
CA ARG A 133 17.57 3.40 -15.43
C ARG A 133 18.81 2.54 -15.64
N ARG A 134 19.88 2.80 -14.87
CA ARG A 134 21.12 2.02 -14.88
C ARG A 134 21.12 0.91 -13.82
N ALA A 135 20.44 1.13 -12.71
CA ALA A 135 20.39 0.18 -11.61
C ALA A 135 19.42 -1.00 -11.87
N ILE A 136 18.25 -0.74 -12.45
CA ILE A 136 17.20 -1.76 -12.70
C ILE A 136 17.70 -3.00 -13.43
N PRO A 137 18.50 -2.91 -14.53
CA PRO A 137 19.03 -4.11 -15.22
C PRO A 137 19.96 -4.98 -14.35
N CYS A 138 20.51 -4.41 -13.26
CA CYS A 138 21.44 -5.09 -12.36
C CYS A 138 20.73 -5.87 -11.25
N TYR A 139 19.45 -5.56 -10.97
CA TYR A 139 18.65 -6.34 -10.03
C TYR A 139 18.22 -7.68 -10.65
N ASP A 140 18.10 -8.70 -9.81
CA ASP A 140 17.63 -10.01 -10.25
C ASP A 140 16.10 -9.98 -10.47
N MET A 141 15.37 -9.15 -9.71
CA MET A 141 13.93 -8.97 -9.83
C MET A 141 13.50 -7.59 -9.35
N VAL A 142 12.47 -7.04 -10.01
CA VAL A 142 11.69 -5.90 -9.54
C VAL A 142 10.35 -6.43 -9.02
N LEU A 143 9.99 -6.07 -7.79
CA LEU A 143 8.67 -6.30 -7.24
C LEU A 143 7.93 -4.96 -7.12
N THR A 144 6.63 -4.96 -7.36
CA THR A 144 5.80 -3.74 -7.22
C THR A 144 4.54 -4.04 -6.44
N TYR A 145 4.01 -3.10 -5.68
CA TYR A 145 2.74 -3.32 -5.00
C TYR A 145 1.52 -2.92 -5.86
N GLY A 146 1.72 -2.47 -7.08
CA GLY A 146 0.64 -2.07 -7.97
C GLY A 146 1.07 -1.97 -9.43
N GLY A 147 0.12 -1.63 -10.31
CA GLY A 147 0.36 -1.20 -11.68
C GLY A 147 0.17 -2.23 -12.79
N GLY A 148 -0.07 -3.50 -12.50
CA GLY A 148 -0.41 -4.54 -13.49
C GLY A 148 0.56 -4.61 -14.67
N ASP A 149 0.04 -5.01 -15.85
CA ASP A 149 0.84 -5.22 -17.08
C ASP A 149 1.50 -3.94 -17.58
N GLY A 150 0.91 -2.77 -17.34
CA GLY A 150 1.48 -1.47 -17.75
C GLY A 150 2.81 -1.21 -17.04
N VAL A 151 2.84 -1.38 -15.72
CA VAL A 151 4.06 -1.21 -14.90
C VAL A 151 5.08 -2.31 -15.23
N VAL A 152 4.64 -3.56 -15.36
CA VAL A 152 5.52 -4.68 -15.75
C VAL A 152 6.21 -4.41 -17.08
N SER A 153 5.46 -3.96 -18.09
CA SER A 153 5.98 -3.63 -19.41
C SER A 153 6.96 -2.46 -19.36
N ALA A 154 6.66 -1.42 -18.57
CA ALA A 154 7.55 -0.28 -18.39
C ALA A 154 8.89 -0.70 -17.75
N TYR A 155 8.89 -1.47 -16.67
CA TYR A 155 10.13 -1.97 -16.07
C TYR A 155 10.91 -2.88 -16.99
N ARG A 156 10.25 -3.77 -17.74
CA ARG A 156 10.91 -4.63 -18.74
C ARG A 156 11.54 -3.81 -19.85
N SER A 157 10.90 -2.76 -20.34
CA SER A 157 11.47 -1.86 -21.35
C SER A 157 12.72 -1.11 -20.87
N MET A 158 12.84 -0.93 -19.54
CA MET A 158 14.02 -0.37 -18.89
C MET A 158 15.10 -1.42 -18.54
N GLY A 159 14.92 -2.67 -18.98
CA GLY A 159 15.89 -3.74 -18.81
C GLY A 159 15.72 -4.59 -17.54
N ALA A 160 14.60 -4.48 -16.82
CA ALA A 160 14.31 -5.40 -15.72
C ALA A 160 14.24 -6.85 -16.24
N ARG A 161 15.00 -7.75 -15.63
CA ARG A 161 15.00 -9.19 -15.99
C ARG A 161 13.65 -9.82 -15.68
N HIS A 162 13.13 -9.52 -14.52
CA HIS A 162 11.82 -9.93 -14.05
C HIS A 162 11.15 -8.75 -13.35
N CYS A 163 9.84 -8.58 -13.58
CA CYS A 163 9.01 -7.64 -12.84
C CYS A 163 7.70 -8.33 -12.50
N VAL A 164 7.36 -8.36 -11.21
CA VAL A 164 6.17 -9.06 -10.69
C VAL A 164 5.43 -8.17 -9.70
N PRO A 165 4.13 -7.90 -9.93
CA PRO A 165 3.29 -7.22 -8.94
C PRO A 165 2.99 -8.14 -7.76
N ILE A 166 3.27 -7.64 -6.55
CA ILE A 166 2.84 -8.21 -5.27
C ILE A 166 1.92 -7.17 -4.64
N TYR A 167 0.67 -7.23 -4.97
CA TYR A 167 -0.32 -6.21 -4.62
C TYR A 167 -0.51 -6.04 -3.12
N ASN A 168 -1.01 -4.86 -2.73
CA ASN A 168 -1.60 -4.66 -1.40
C ASN A 168 -2.65 -5.73 -1.10
N ALA A 169 -2.88 -5.98 0.17
CA ALA A 169 -3.77 -7.03 0.63
C ALA A 169 -4.35 -6.73 2.02
N LEU A 170 -5.19 -7.60 2.51
CA LEU A 170 -5.74 -7.55 3.86
C LEU A 170 -4.84 -8.31 4.85
N ASP A 171 -4.54 -7.69 5.99
CA ASP A 171 -4.22 -8.43 7.22
C ASP A 171 -5.52 -8.57 8.04
N PRO A 172 -6.13 -9.77 8.10
CA PRO A 172 -7.37 -9.98 8.83
C PRO A 172 -7.20 -9.92 10.37
N ALA A 173 -5.97 -9.89 10.86
CA ALA A 173 -5.69 -9.69 12.29
C ALA A 173 -5.77 -8.20 12.70
N THR A 174 -5.56 -7.28 11.76
CA THR A 174 -5.61 -5.84 12.02
C THR A 174 -6.92 -5.21 11.60
N HIS A 175 -7.50 -5.65 10.46
CA HIS A 175 -8.74 -5.10 9.92
C HIS A 175 -9.84 -6.16 9.85
N PHE A 176 -10.82 -6.01 10.74
CA PHE A 176 -11.95 -6.91 10.97
C PHE A 176 -13.19 -6.13 11.41
N PRO A 177 -14.41 -6.69 11.28
CA PRO A 177 -15.63 -6.04 11.74
C PRO A 177 -15.58 -5.75 13.25
N ALA A 178 -15.79 -4.48 13.60
CA ALA A 178 -15.83 -4.00 14.97
C ALA A 178 -17.19 -3.35 15.29
N PRO A 179 -17.54 -3.15 16.56
CA PRO A 179 -18.74 -2.42 16.94
C PRO A 179 -18.74 -1.01 16.36
N ALA A 180 -19.92 -0.57 15.90
CA ALA A 180 -20.09 0.78 15.39
C ALA A 180 -19.82 1.83 16.49
N ASN A 181 -19.23 2.96 16.10
CA ASN A 181 -18.95 4.08 16.97
C ASN A 181 -19.69 5.33 16.46
N ALA A 182 -20.55 5.91 17.31
CA ALA A 182 -21.35 7.09 16.97
C ALA A 182 -20.50 8.28 16.49
N ARG A 183 -19.23 8.38 16.91
CA ARG A 183 -18.28 9.39 16.42
C ARG A 183 -18.09 9.31 14.91
N PHE A 184 -18.20 8.15 14.29
CA PHE A 184 -17.94 7.91 12.89
C PHE A 184 -19.20 7.60 12.08
N ALA A 185 -20.37 7.51 12.72
CA ALA A 185 -21.62 7.21 12.05
C ALA A 185 -21.98 8.30 11.02
N CYS A 186 -22.21 7.87 9.77
CA CYS A 186 -22.56 8.74 8.64
C CYS A 186 -23.07 7.92 7.44
N ASP A 187 -23.57 8.62 6.42
CA ASP A 187 -23.92 7.96 5.15
C ASP A 187 -22.68 7.64 4.31
N LEU A 188 -21.70 8.57 4.24
CA LEU A 188 -20.44 8.33 3.49
C LEU A 188 -19.23 8.79 4.29
N SER A 189 -18.26 7.90 4.46
CA SER A 189 -16.98 8.24 5.07
C SER A 189 -15.84 8.22 4.05
N LEU A 190 -14.82 9.04 4.28
CA LEU A 190 -13.54 9.01 3.57
C LEU A 190 -12.40 9.14 4.57
N LEU A 191 -11.46 8.19 4.57
CA LEU A 191 -10.23 8.25 5.35
C LEU A 191 -9.02 8.45 4.42
N ALA A 192 -8.50 9.66 4.35
CA ALA A 192 -7.36 10.00 3.51
C ALA A 192 -6.64 11.25 4.01
N ASN A 193 -5.30 11.25 4.02
CA ASN A 193 -4.55 12.48 4.20
C ASN A 193 -4.68 13.37 2.95
N ARG A 194 -4.67 14.69 3.15
CA ARG A 194 -4.64 15.66 2.06
C ARG A 194 -3.28 15.61 1.38
N LEU A 195 -3.26 15.26 0.09
CA LEU A 195 -2.07 15.24 -0.74
C LEU A 195 -2.35 16.04 -2.01
N PRO A 196 -1.35 16.78 -2.55
CA PRO A 196 -1.56 17.63 -3.74
C PRO A 196 -2.16 16.88 -4.93
N ASP A 197 -1.72 15.64 -5.19
CA ASP A 197 -2.16 14.77 -6.29
C ASP A 197 -3.46 14.00 -6.00
N ARG A 198 -4.13 14.29 -4.89
CA ARG A 198 -5.43 13.70 -4.51
C ARG A 198 -6.49 14.77 -4.22
N GLU A 199 -6.09 15.97 -3.84
CA GLU A 199 -7.01 16.97 -3.31
C GLU A 199 -8.15 17.28 -4.27
N THR A 200 -7.85 17.59 -5.53
CA THR A 200 -8.86 17.88 -6.56
C THR A 200 -9.85 16.71 -6.73
N ARG A 201 -9.36 15.46 -6.64
CA ARG A 201 -10.24 14.30 -6.73
C ARG A 201 -11.15 14.17 -5.51
N VAL A 202 -10.64 14.48 -4.30
CA VAL A 202 -11.48 14.51 -3.09
C VAL A 202 -12.53 15.63 -3.18
N ASP A 203 -12.19 16.77 -3.77
CA ASP A 203 -13.18 17.82 -4.03
C ASP A 203 -14.32 17.26 -4.88
N HIS A 204 -14.04 16.65 -6.03
CA HIS A 204 -15.08 16.15 -6.95
C HIS A 204 -15.83 14.92 -6.43
N PHE A 205 -15.17 13.95 -5.85
CA PHE A 205 -15.77 12.67 -5.46
C PHE A 205 -16.38 12.68 -4.07
N PHE A 206 -16.08 13.67 -3.22
CA PHE A 206 -16.57 13.72 -1.83
C PHE A 206 -17.19 15.08 -1.44
N LEU A 207 -16.46 16.18 -1.56
CA LEU A 207 -16.94 17.48 -1.06
C LEU A 207 -18.06 18.06 -1.94
N ASP A 208 -17.98 17.92 -3.26
CA ASP A 208 -19.04 18.34 -4.16
C ASP A 208 -20.27 17.44 -4.02
N VAL A 209 -20.07 16.13 -3.83
CA VAL A 209 -21.16 15.19 -3.52
C VAL A 209 -21.90 15.59 -2.24
N ALA A 210 -21.17 15.97 -1.20
CA ALA A 210 -21.77 16.44 0.05
C ALA A 210 -22.61 17.71 -0.15
N ARG A 211 -22.17 18.66 -1.00
CA ARG A 211 -22.95 19.86 -1.35
C ARG A 211 -24.23 19.51 -2.09
N HIS A 212 -24.20 18.51 -2.98
CA HIS A 212 -25.38 18.08 -3.75
C HIS A 212 -26.38 17.24 -2.93
N LEU A 213 -25.93 16.64 -1.82
CA LEU A 213 -26.75 15.78 -0.96
C LEU A 213 -26.85 16.36 0.47
N PRO A 214 -27.50 17.53 0.68
CA PRO A 214 -27.55 18.19 1.99
C PRO A 214 -28.30 17.38 3.06
N GLY A 215 -29.15 16.43 2.67
CA GLY A 215 -29.86 15.52 3.58
C GLY A 215 -29.06 14.29 4.01
N LYS A 216 -27.85 14.09 3.47
CA LYS A 216 -26.94 13.02 3.84
C LYS A 216 -25.80 13.54 4.72
N SER A 217 -25.24 12.68 5.54
CA SER A 217 -24.15 13.00 6.47
C SER A 217 -22.81 12.40 5.97
N PHE A 218 -21.74 13.19 6.12
CA PHE A 218 -20.42 12.84 5.63
C PHE A 218 -19.37 12.95 6.74
N VAL A 219 -18.41 12.02 6.77
CA VAL A 219 -17.27 12.07 7.69
C VAL A 219 -15.95 12.00 6.91
N LEU A 220 -15.14 13.04 7.09
CA LEU A 220 -13.80 13.14 6.52
C LEU A 220 -12.75 12.95 7.61
N GLY A 221 -11.99 11.83 7.53
CA GLY A 221 -10.84 11.54 8.37
C GLY A 221 -9.54 11.70 7.62
N GLY A 222 -8.47 11.95 8.36
CA GLY A 222 -7.12 12.16 7.85
C GLY A 222 -6.59 13.55 8.15
N SER A 223 -5.28 13.73 8.00
CA SER A 223 -4.59 14.99 8.31
C SER A 223 -4.63 15.96 7.12
N GLY A 224 -4.54 17.25 7.42
CA GLY A 224 -4.42 18.34 6.45
C GLY A 224 -5.71 18.90 5.89
N TRP A 225 -6.87 18.56 6.45
CA TRP A 225 -8.20 19.02 5.99
C TRP A 225 -8.78 20.16 6.82
N ASP A 226 -8.12 20.61 7.86
CA ASP A 226 -8.71 21.55 8.85
C ASP A 226 -9.13 22.89 8.22
N ASP A 227 -8.32 23.43 7.31
CA ASP A 227 -8.53 24.66 6.58
C ASP A 227 -9.38 24.52 5.30
N LYS A 228 -9.70 23.27 4.89
CA LYS A 228 -10.47 23.02 3.68
C LYS A 228 -11.94 23.34 3.88
N ASP A 229 -12.51 24.16 3.00
CA ASP A 229 -13.95 24.46 3.00
C ASP A 229 -14.78 23.21 2.75
N ALA A 230 -15.84 23.04 3.56
CA ALA A 230 -16.78 21.93 3.44
C ALA A 230 -18.20 22.39 3.81
N SER A 231 -19.19 21.75 3.21
CA SER A 231 -20.61 21.99 3.55
C SER A 231 -20.93 21.53 4.98
N ALA A 232 -21.99 22.07 5.57
CA ALA A 232 -22.36 21.86 6.98
C ALA A 232 -22.64 20.39 7.34
N ASN A 233 -22.93 19.54 6.35
CA ASN A 233 -23.17 18.11 6.51
C ASN A 233 -21.87 17.26 6.46
N VAL A 234 -20.69 17.89 6.31
CA VAL A 234 -19.38 17.24 6.38
C VAL A 234 -18.75 17.49 7.73
N ARG A 235 -18.51 16.43 8.49
CA ARG A 235 -17.79 16.48 9.75
C ARG A 235 -16.34 16.01 9.54
N LYS A 236 -15.38 16.91 9.78
CA LYS A 236 -13.95 16.61 9.77
C LYS A 236 -13.54 16.08 11.14
N VAL A 237 -12.89 14.92 11.20
CA VAL A 237 -12.51 14.28 12.47
C VAL A 237 -11.00 14.25 12.71
N GLY A 238 -10.23 14.84 11.76
CA GLY A 238 -8.77 14.89 11.82
C GLY A 238 -8.14 13.53 11.65
N HIS A 239 -6.95 13.35 12.22
CA HIS A 239 -6.25 12.08 12.19
C HIS A 239 -7.07 10.99 12.89
N VAL A 240 -7.17 9.82 12.23
CA VAL A 240 -7.77 8.61 12.78
C VAL A 240 -6.65 7.60 12.97
N GLY A 241 -6.38 7.21 14.21
CA GLY A 241 -5.36 6.22 14.55
C GLY A 241 -5.75 4.81 14.09
N THR A 242 -4.77 3.95 13.87
CA THR A 242 -5.00 2.58 13.38
C THR A 242 -5.96 1.77 14.28
N ALA A 243 -5.94 2.02 15.59
CA ALA A 243 -6.86 1.39 16.54
C ALA A 243 -8.34 1.73 16.27
N ASP A 244 -8.62 2.88 15.67
CA ASP A 244 -9.95 3.36 15.34
C ASP A 244 -10.40 3.01 13.91
N HIS A 245 -9.51 2.49 13.04
CA HIS A 245 -9.82 2.22 11.64
C HIS A 245 -11.04 1.31 11.47
N ASN A 246 -11.11 0.22 12.23
CA ASN A 246 -12.21 -0.74 12.15
C ASN A 246 -13.56 -0.10 12.48
N ALA A 247 -13.60 0.71 13.54
CA ALA A 247 -14.79 1.45 13.91
C ALA A 247 -15.11 2.55 12.91
N PHE A 248 -14.11 3.25 12.38
CA PHE A 248 -14.30 4.29 11.35
C PHE A 248 -14.97 3.72 10.10
N PHE A 249 -14.41 2.66 9.55
CA PHE A 249 -14.94 2.05 8.33
C PHE A 249 -16.28 1.34 8.55
N GLY A 250 -16.44 0.65 9.68
CA GLY A 250 -17.64 -0.13 9.98
C GLY A 250 -18.86 0.69 10.44
N SER A 251 -18.69 1.99 10.73
CA SER A 251 -19.78 2.84 11.25
C SER A 251 -20.53 3.62 10.18
N ALA A 252 -20.00 3.71 8.98
CA ALA A 252 -20.63 4.40 7.85
C ALA A 252 -21.54 3.45 7.05
N LEU A 253 -22.57 4.00 6.38
CA LEU A 253 -23.36 3.24 5.41
C LEU A 253 -22.47 2.76 4.26
N ALA A 254 -21.60 3.64 3.76
CA ALA A 254 -20.54 3.31 2.80
C ALA A 254 -19.25 4.09 3.09
N THR A 255 -18.13 3.53 2.63
CA THR A 255 -16.82 4.18 2.66
C THR A 255 -16.36 4.44 1.23
N LEU A 256 -15.88 5.67 0.99
CA LEU A 256 -15.33 6.06 -0.30
C LEU A 256 -13.82 5.80 -0.35
N ASN A 257 -13.36 5.22 -1.44
CA ASN A 257 -11.97 5.26 -1.86
C ASN A 257 -11.80 6.21 -3.04
N VAL A 258 -10.81 7.09 -2.96
CA VAL A 258 -10.36 7.93 -4.06
C VAL A 258 -8.86 7.72 -4.23
N ASN A 259 -8.47 7.27 -5.41
CA ASN A 259 -7.06 7.07 -5.77
C ASN A 259 -6.34 8.40 -5.99
N ARG A 260 -5.01 8.40 -5.88
CA ARG A 260 -4.16 9.46 -6.40
C ARG A 260 -4.22 9.45 -7.93
N ASP A 261 -3.99 10.61 -8.58
CA ASP A 261 -4.06 10.71 -10.03
C ASP A 261 -3.12 9.72 -10.74
N SER A 262 -1.88 9.59 -10.25
CA SER A 262 -0.91 8.63 -10.79
C SER A 262 -1.39 7.19 -10.68
N MET A 263 -1.95 6.78 -9.54
CA MET A 263 -2.48 5.43 -9.33
C MET A 263 -3.69 5.13 -10.22
N ALA A 264 -4.60 6.09 -10.39
CA ALA A 264 -5.77 5.95 -11.25
C ALA A 264 -5.35 5.81 -12.73
N ARG A 265 -4.35 6.60 -13.17
CA ARG A 265 -3.83 6.59 -14.55
C ARG A 265 -3.17 5.26 -14.92
N TYR A 266 -2.32 4.71 -14.06
CA TYR A 266 -1.67 3.42 -14.31
C TYR A 266 -2.61 2.23 -14.11
N GLY A 267 -3.65 2.38 -13.29
CA GLY A 267 -4.54 1.27 -12.92
C GLY A 267 -3.84 0.19 -12.08
N PHE A 268 -4.56 -0.88 -11.78
CA PHE A 268 -4.06 -2.04 -11.00
C PHE A 268 -3.26 -1.65 -9.75
N SER A 269 -3.60 -0.52 -9.14
CA SER A 269 -2.88 0.05 -7.99
C SER A 269 -3.84 0.30 -6.82
N PRO A 270 -4.46 -0.75 -6.25
CA PRO A 270 -5.37 -0.59 -5.13
C PRO A 270 -4.60 -0.05 -3.91
N PRO A 271 -5.03 1.08 -3.32
CA PRO A 271 -4.47 1.50 -2.05
C PRO A 271 -4.86 0.53 -0.93
N THR A 272 -4.09 0.49 0.16
CA THR A 272 -4.35 -0.37 1.33
C THR A 272 -5.77 -0.23 1.85
N ARG A 273 -6.32 0.98 1.81
CA ARG A 273 -7.70 1.30 2.23
C ARG A 273 -8.77 0.43 1.59
N VAL A 274 -8.61 0.02 0.33
CA VAL A 274 -9.56 -0.87 -0.36
C VAL A 274 -9.71 -2.18 0.42
N PHE A 275 -8.61 -2.76 0.85
CA PHE A 275 -8.60 -4.02 1.61
C PHE A 275 -8.96 -3.80 3.08
N GLU A 276 -8.47 -2.73 3.69
CA GLU A 276 -8.69 -2.37 5.09
C GLU A 276 -10.17 -2.09 5.37
N ALA A 277 -10.81 -1.25 4.55
CA ALA A 277 -12.22 -0.93 4.70
C ALA A 277 -13.12 -2.16 4.52
N ILE A 278 -12.86 -2.97 3.50
CA ILE A 278 -13.60 -4.22 3.27
C ILE A 278 -13.35 -5.23 4.39
N GLY A 279 -12.11 -5.34 4.87
CA GLY A 279 -11.74 -6.15 6.04
C GLY A 279 -12.55 -5.78 7.28
N ALA A 280 -12.73 -4.48 7.53
CA ALA A 280 -13.55 -3.93 8.60
C ALA A 280 -15.07 -4.08 8.38
N GLY A 281 -15.49 -4.59 7.21
CA GLY A 281 -16.90 -4.84 6.90
C GLY A 281 -17.63 -3.68 6.24
N ALA A 282 -16.92 -2.68 5.69
CA ALA A 282 -17.51 -1.55 4.99
C ALA A 282 -18.05 -1.94 3.60
N CYS A 283 -19.14 -1.31 3.16
CA CYS A 283 -19.52 -1.21 1.77
C CYS A 283 -18.62 -0.18 1.10
N LEU A 284 -17.87 -0.58 0.08
CA LEU A 284 -16.92 0.28 -0.61
C LEU A 284 -17.53 0.89 -1.86
N ILE A 285 -17.46 2.22 -1.97
CA ILE A 285 -17.58 2.98 -3.23
C ILE A 285 -16.16 3.39 -3.63
N THR A 286 -15.75 3.21 -4.87
CA THR A 286 -14.43 3.62 -5.35
C THR A 286 -14.53 4.37 -6.66
N ASP A 287 -13.62 5.32 -6.88
CA ASP A 287 -13.39 5.89 -8.20
C ASP A 287 -13.04 4.79 -9.21
N GLN A 288 -13.33 5.03 -10.48
CA GLN A 288 -13.03 4.11 -11.57
C GLN A 288 -11.53 4.08 -11.86
N TRP A 289 -10.97 2.87 -11.94
CA TRP A 289 -9.58 2.62 -12.35
C TRP A 289 -9.46 1.22 -13.01
N ALA A 290 -8.52 1.08 -13.94
CA ALA A 290 -8.30 -0.17 -14.65
C ALA A 290 -7.84 -1.28 -13.67
N GLY A 291 -8.47 -2.45 -13.75
CA GLY A 291 -8.11 -3.62 -12.94
C GLY A 291 -8.84 -3.73 -11.60
N ILE A 292 -9.85 -2.90 -11.31
CA ILE A 292 -10.71 -3.10 -10.11
C ILE A 292 -11.37 -4.48 -10.14
N ASP A 293 -11.77 -4.96 -11.31
CA ASP A 293 -12.38 -6.26 -11.55
C ASP A 293 -11.45 -7.45 -11.26
N HIS A 294 -10.14 -7.23 -11.27
CA HIS A 294 -9.17 -8.21 -10.78
C HIS A 294 -9.33 -8.49 -9.27
N PHE A 295 -9.74 -7.48 -8.51
CA PHE A 295 -9.84 -7.56 -7.03
C PHE A 295 -11.26 -7.80 -6.55
N LEU A 296 -12.25 -7.15 -7.16
CA LEU A 296 -13.65 -7.10 -6.73
C LEU A 296 -14.57 -7.03 -7.94
N GLU A 297 -15.74 -7.66 -7.85
CA GLU A 297 -16.76 -7.64 -8.89
C GLU A 297 -17.58 -6.33 -8.82
N PRO A 298 -17.45 -5.42 -9.82
CA PRO A 298 -18.22 -4.18 -9.84
C PRO A 298 -19.74 -4.42 -9.80
N GLY A 299 -20.45 -3.58 -9.04
CA GLY A 299 -21.91 -3.68 -8.84
C GLY A 299 -22.34 -4.76 -7.86
N ARG A 300 -21.47 -5.70 -7.52
CA ARG A 300 -21.79 -6.82 -6.63
C ARG A 300 -20.96 -6.85 -5.33
N GLU A 301 -19.68 -6.53 -5.42
CA GLU A 301 -18.72 -6.54 -4.32
C GLU A 301 -18.15 -5.14 -4.06
N VAL A 302 -18.26 -4.23 -5.02
CA VAL A 302 -17.85 -2.84 -4.93
C VAL A 302 -18.74 -1.99 -5.82
N LEU A 303 -19.02 -0.76 -5.41
CA LEU A 303 -19.67 0.24 -6.24
C LEU A 303 -18.57 1.11 -6.88
N VAL A 304 -18.55 1.19 -8.21
CA VAL A 304 -17.56 1.96 -8.97
C VAL A 304 -18.21 3.20 -9.51
N ALA A 305 -17.56 4.34 -9.38
CA ALA A 305 -18.05 5.64 -9.84
C ALA A 305 -17.02 6.31 -10.75
N ALA A 306 -17.43 6.75 -11.94
CA ALA A 306 -16.60 7.50 -12.85
C ALA A 306 -16.38 8.95 -12.39
N ASP A 307 -17.36 9.49 -11.66
CA ASP A 307 -17.35 10.87 -11.13
C ASP A 307 -18.17 11.02 -9.84
N GLY A 308 -18.26 12.25 -9.34
CA GLY A 308 -19.03 12.58 -8.15
C GLY A 308 -20.55 12.40 -8.33
N ALA A 309 -21.08 12.54 -9.54
CA ALA A 309 -22.51 12.34 -9.81
C ALA A 309 -22.89 10.87 -9.61
N GLU A 310 -22.07 9.93 -10.11
CA GLU A 310 -22.29 8.50 -9.88
C GLU A 310 -22.08 8.11 -8.39
N VAL A 311 -21.17 8.75 -7.66
CA VAL A 311 -21.10 8.56 -6.19
C VAL A 311 -22.41 9.00 -5.53
N ALA A 312 -22.98 10.15 -5.93
CA ALA A 312 -24.25 10.64 -5.39
C ALA A 312 -25.41 9.69 -5.72
N GLU A 313 -25.47 9.16 -6.95
CA GLU A 313 -26.48 8.17 -7.37
C GLU A 313 -26.37 6.88 -6.56
N HIS A 314 -25.18 6.32 -6.41
CA HIS A 314 -24.95 5.16 -5.58
C HIS A 314 -25.39 5.39 -4.14
N LEU A 315 -25.01 6.52 -3.54
CA LEU A 315 -25.36 6.84 -2.15
C LEU A 315 -26.86 7.10 -1.95
N ALA A 316 -27.53 7.64 -2.97
CA ALA A 316 -28.98 7.87 -2.92
C ALA A 316 -29.79 6.57 -3.03
N ALA A 317 -29.30 5.61 -3.84
CA ALA A 317 -29.94 4.32 -4.05
C ALA A 317 -29.64 3.28 -2.95
N LEU A 318 -28.52 3.46 -2.21
CA LEU A 318 -28.02 2.48 -1.27
C LEU A 318 -28.82 2.47 0.04
N ASP A 319 -29.41 1.34 0.36
CA ASP A 319 -29.99 1.06 1.66
C ASP A 319 -29.04 0.21 2.56
N PRO A 320 -29.30 0.16 3.89
CA PRO A 320 -28.43 -0.60 4.80
C PRO A 320 -28.36 -2.11 4.55
N GLU A 321 -29.37 -2.72 3.96
CA GLU A 321 -29.37 -4.16 3.65
C GLU A 321 -28.50 -4.45 2.42
N GLN A 322 -28.65 -3.66 1.38
CA GLN A 322 -27.80 -3.71 0.18
C GLN A 322 -26.34 -3.45 0.52
N ALA A 323 -26.05 -2.41 1.34
CA ALA A 323 -24.70 -2.11 1.78
C ALA A 323 -24.06 -3.29 2.51
N ARG A 324 -24.76 -3.87 3.48
CA ARG A 324 -24.29 -5.07 4.19
C ARG A 324 -24.11 -6.28 3.26
N SER A 325 -24.97 -6.43 2.26
CA SER A 325 -24.87 -7.54 1.30
C SER A 325 -23.62 -7.41 0.41
N ILE A 326 -23.34 -6.21 -0.12
CA ILE A 326 -22.13 -5.88 -0.87
C ILE A 326 -20.90 -6.13 0.00
N ALA A 327 -20.85 -5.54 1.19
CA ALA A 327 -19.73 -5.67 2.13
C ALA A 327 -19.40 -7.14 2.48
N ARG A 328 -20.43 -7.98 2.72
CA ARG A 328 -20.21 -9.41 3.02
C ARG A 328 -19.58 -10.15 1.84
N ARG A 329 -20.04 -9.92 0.61
CA ARG A 329 -19.48 -10.55 -0.61
C ARG A 329 -18.04 -10.09 -0.84
N ALA A 330 -17.80 -8.76 -0.78
CA ALA A 330 -16.48 -8.20 -0.91
C ALA A 330 -15.50 -8.82 0.10
N ARG A 331 -15.89 -8.85 1.37
CA ARG A 331 -15.05 -9.39 2.45
C ARG A 331 -14.76 -10.88 2.26
N ALA A 332 -15.74 -11.68 1.83
CA ALA A 332 -15.53 -13.09 1.55
C ALA A 332 -14.50 -13.29 0.43
N ARG A 333 -14.57 -12.51 -0.66
CA ARG A 333 -13.61 -12.55 -1.74
C ARG A 333 -12.22 -12.14 -1.27
N ILE A 334 -12.09 -10.99 -0.58
CA ILE A 334 -10.80 -10.49 -0.10
C ILE A 334 -10.14 -11.52 0.85
N LEU A 335 -10.88 -12.10 1.79
CA LEU A 335 -10.35 -13.13 2.69
C LEU A 335 -9.87 -14.39 1.94
N SER A 336 -10.54 -14.77 0.87
CA SER A 336 -10.21 -15.98 0.11
C SER A 336 -9.04 -15.78 -0.87
N GLN A 337 -8.80 -14.55 -1.38
CA GLN A 337 -7.90 -14.33 -2.52
C GLN A 337 -6.87 -13.21 -2.32
N HIS A 338 -7.11 -12.27 -1.39
CA HIS A 338 -6.35 -11.04 -1.30
C HIS A 338 -5.91 -10.72 0.14
N THR A 339 -5.33 -11.70 0.84
CA THR A 339 -4.65 -11.49 2.13
C THR A 339 -3.14 -11.45 1.94
N TYR A 340 -2.40 -10.86 2.87
CA TYR A 340 -0.94 -10.89 2.85
C TYR A 340 -0.37 -12.31 2.90
N ARG A 341 -1.11 -13.26 3.46
CA ARG A 341 -0.75 -14.68 3.41
C ARG A 341 -0.68 -15.23 1.98
N GLN A 342 -1.63 -14.88 1.11
CA GLN A 342 -1.58 -15.27 -0.30
C GLN A 342 -0.44 -14.54 -1.03
N ARG A 343 -0.21 -13.27 -0.70
CA ARG A 343 0.92 -12.52 -1.29
C ARG A 343 2.28 -13.08 -0.88
N ALA A 344 2.45 -13.46 0.40
CA ALA A 344 3.68 -14.09 0.87
C ALA A 344 3.93 -15.45 0.19
N ARG A 345 2.88 -16.25 -0.05
CA ARG A 345 3.01 -17.47 -0.85
C ARG A 345 3.42 -17.16 -2.30
N GLN A 346 2.77 -16.18 -2.94
CA GLN A 346 3.17 -15.73 -4.28
C GLN A 346 4.65 -15.30 -4.31
N PHE A 347 5.10 -14.55 -3.31
CA PHE A 347 6.51 -14.17 -3.17
C PHE A 347 7.41 -15.41 -3.03
N ASN A 348 7.08 -16.33 -2.13
CA ASN A 348 7.86 -17.54 -1.90
C ASN A 348 8.00 -18.40 -3.17
N ASP A 349 6.91 -18.55 -3.93
CA ASP A 349 6.89 -19.38 -5.15
C ASP A 349 7.80 -18.83 -6.26
N LEU A 350 8.08 -17.51 -6.28
CA LEU A 350 9.03 -16.91 -7.22
C LEU A 350 10.46 -17.44 -7.03
N PHE A 351 10.82 -17.84 -5.80
CA PHE A 351 12.19 -18.25 -5.46
C PHE A 351 12.33 -19.77 -5.29
N VAL A 352 11.30 -20.48 -4.86
CA VAL A 352 11.32 -21.96 -4.77
C VAL A 352 11.38 -22.58 -6.15
N ALA A 353 10.64 -22.05 -7.13
CA ALA A 353 10.71 -22.51 -8.52
C ALA A 353 12.08 -22.31 -9.19
N SER A 354 12.90 -21.40 -8.68
CA SER A 354 14.24 -21.12 -9.18
C SER A 354 15.28 -22.12 -8.61
N SER A 355 15.14 -22.51 -7.35
CA SER A 355 16.03 -23.48 -6.69
C SER A 355 15.93 -24.88 -7.29
N SER A 356 14.72 -25.34 -7.61
CA SER A 356 14.49 -26.64 -8.23
C SER A 356 14.99 -26.75 -9.68
N ARG A 357 15.19 -25.63 -10.39
CA ARG A 357 15.78 -25.61 -11.73
C ARG A 357 17.31 -25.68 -11.71
N ILE A 358 17.93 -25.21 -10.63
CA ILE A 358 19.39 -25.27 -10.47
C ILE A 358 19.79 -26.69 -10.05
N GLU A 359 19.07 -27.35 -9.15
CA GLU A 359 19.31 -28.74 -8.74
C GLU A 359 19.03 -29.77 -9.87
N ALA A 360 18.20 -29.46 -10.85
CA ALA A 360 17.92 -30.31 -12.00
C ALA A 360 18.92 -30.13 -13.17
N ALA A 361 19.82 -29.14 -13.06
CA ALA A 361 20.83 -28.82 -14.08
C ALA A 361 22.27 -29.22 -13.66
N GLU A 362 22.47 -29.71 -12.42
CA GLU A 362 23.67 -30.38 -11.91
C GLU A 362 23.50 -31.92 -12.00
#